data_2ee0aa4b8de30ca20f3009c4ac54408c
#
_entry.id   2ee0aa4b8de30ca20f3009c4ac54408c
#
_cell.length_a   1.000
_cell.length_b   1.000
_cell.length_c   1.000
_cell.angle_alpha   90.00
_cell.angle_beta   90.00
_cell.angle_gamma   90.00
#
_symmetry.space_group_name_H-M   'P 1'
#
loop_
_entity.id
_entity.type
_entity.pdbx_description
1 polymer ?
#
loop_
_entity_poly.entity_id
_entity_poly.type
_entity_poly.pdbx_seq_one_letter_code
_entity_poly.pdbx_strand_id
1 'polypeptide(L)'
;MSDTRRKGPLAIGELTQQLFGRAYGDRSRGGKHITKARVRGGSKEAGSDVEKGFLAARDTKTRKGCWRAINLAFEKGRALRAELGREPREITQFEHYCMSITNSTIRVYQALLRMEERFRGNVVPSYEMIAEWATVSRATVARALNALTSIGLLARLRRYVHTVTEDGARSEQTSNAYRVELPRMLLELLDRRKRPAPVPDDEAQRLQDRLEDEAWMLSRLSKADYIRETTTCKATAEALISLWNGICARDGVVA
;
A
#
# COMPACT_ATOMS: atom_id res chain seq x y z
N MET A 1 36.13 55.97 -10.52
CA MET A 1 35.16 55.64 -11.59
C MET A 1 34.75 54.21 -11.40
N SER A 2 33.62 53.96 -10.76
CA SER A 2 33.08 52.64 -10.44
C SER A 2 32.15 52.16 -11.58
N ASP A 3 32.57 51.11 -12.28
CA ASP A 3 31.88 50.50 -13.39
C ASP A 3 30.69 49.63 -12.84
N THR A 4 29.52 50.24 -12.79
CA THR A 4 28.27 49.54 -12.48
C THR A 4 27.71 48.90 -13.75
N ARG A 5 28.21 47.71 -14.11
CA ARG A 5 27.61 46.87 -15.14
C ARG A 5 26.20 46.45 -14.68
N ARG A 6 25.16 47.03 -15.26
CA ARG A 6 23.78 46.59 -15.15
C ARG A 6 23.68 45.16 -15.72
N LYS A 7 23.49 44.17 -14.86
CA LYS A 7 23.15 42.81 -15.31
C LYS A 7 21.76 42.89 -15.97
N GLY A 8 21.69 42.49 -17.23
CA GLY A 8 20.42 42.36 -17.96
C GLY A 8 19.44 41.37 -17.29
N PRO A 9 18.18 41.33 -17.73
CA PRO A 9 17.19 40.43 -17.16
C PRO A 9 17.64 38.98 -17.35
N LEU A 10 17.68 38.21 -16.24
CA LEU A 10 18.04 36.81 -16.22
C LEU A 10 16.99 36.01 -17.01
N ALA A 11 17.42 35.08 -17.84
CA ALA A 11 16.52 34.16 -18.52
C ALA A 11 15.74 33.33 -17.47
N ILE A 12 14.48 33.02 -17.76
CA ILE A 12 13.58 32.29 -16.84
C ILE A 12 14.23 30.99 -16.35
N GLY A 13 15.06 30.32 -17.16
CA GLY A 13 15.83 29.14 -16.78
C GLY A 13 16.92 29.41 -15.72
N GLU A 14 17.58 30.57 -15.75
CA GLU A 14 18.59 30.95 -14.76
C GLU A 14 17.96 31.40 -13.44
N LEU A 15 16.77 32.02 -13.50
CA LEU A 15 15.97 32.37 -12.31
C LEU A 15 15.46 31.11 -11.60
N THR A 16 14.97 30.12 -12.34
CA THR A 16 14.58 28.85 -11.79
C THR A 16 15.78 28.07 -11.23
N GLN A 17 16.92 28.12 -11.86
CA GLN A 17 18.14 27.46 -11.36
C GLN A 17 18.73 28.19 -10.13
N GLN A 18 18.62 29.52 -10.03
CA GLN A 18 19.01 30.29 -8.84
C GLN A 18 18.03 30.10 -7.66
N LEU A 19 16.73 30.11 -7.92
CA LEU A 19 15.70 29.94 -6.89
C LEU A 19 15.56 28.47 -6.43
N PHE A 20 15.59 27.56 -7.36
CA PHE A 20 15.44 26.13 -7.06
C PHE A 20 16.78 25.40 -6.91
N GLY A 21 17.85 25.83 -7.54
CA GLY A 21 19.19 25.26 -7.44
C GLY A 21 19.80 25.41 -6.06
N ARG A 22 19.62 26.55 -5.40
CA ARG A 22 20.02 26.74 -3.99
C ARG A 22 19.16 25.95 -3.01
N ALA A 23 17.86 25.82 -3.29
CA ALA A 23 16.95 25.00 -2.47
C ALA A 23 17.14 23.48 -2.68
N TYR A 24 17.47 23.05 -3.89
CA TYR A 24 17.61 21.65 -4.27
C TYR A 24 19.05 21.11 -4.23
N GLY A 25 20.04 21.94 -4.56
CA GLY A 25 21.43 21.50 -4.69
C GLY A 25 22.06 21.04 -3.37
N ASP A 26 21.79 21.75 -2.29
CA ASP A 26 22.35 21.44 -0.96
C ASP A 26 21.52 20.43 -0.16
N ARG A 27 20.22 20.33 -0.41
CA ARG A 27 19.32 19.42 0.32
C ARG A 27 19.23 18.03 -0.29
N SER A 28 19.50 17.86 -1.58
CA SER A 28 19.50 16.56 -2.26
C SER A 28 20.72 15.70 -1.94
N ARG A 29 21.81 16.29 -1.45
CA ARG A 29 23.03 15.60 -1.01
C ARG A 29 23.00 15.12 0.43
N GLY A 30 21.82 15.11 1.09
CA GLY A 30 21.71 14.59 2.46
C GLY A 30 22.49 15.41 3.49
N GLY A 31 22.62 16.73 3.28
CA GLY A 31 23.17 17.64 4.26
C GLY A 31 22.48 17.43 5.61
N LYS A 32 23.28 17.28 6.67
CA LYS A 32 22.79 17.01 8.02
C LYS A 32 21.88 18.15 8.48
N HIS A 33 20.57 18.01 8.36
CA HIS A 33 19.63 18.98 8.91
C HIS A 33 19.67 18.92 10.43
N ILE A 34 20.42 19.78 11.05
CA ILE A 34 20.60 19.85 12.49
C ILE A 34 19.51 20.77 13.06
N THR A 35 18.72 20.23 13.98
CA THR A 35 17.61 20.98 14.60
C THR A 35 18.03 21.78 15.84
N LYS A 36 19.28 21.68 16.27
CA LYS A 36 19.83 22.22 17.55
C LYS A 36 19.05 21.79 18.79
N ALA A 37 18.14 20.84 18.68
CA ALA A 37 17.39 20.29 19.79
C ALA A 37 18.19 19.17 20.47
N ARG A 38 17.99 19.03 21.78
CA ARG A 38 18.55 17.89 22.55
C ARG A 38 18.09 16.56 21.97
N VAL A 39 18.96 15.55 22.00
CA VAL A 39 18.66 14.20 21.58
C VAL A 39 17.55 13.63 22.45
N ARG A 40 16.50 13.14 21.84
CA ARG A 40 15.36 12.50 22.50
C ARG A 40 15.65 11.03 22.74
N GLY A 41 15.13 10.47 23.82
CA GLY A 41 15.23 9.03 24.11
C GLY A 41 14.77 8.17 22.93
N GLY A 42 15.48 7.07 22.69
CA GLY A 42 15.21 6.15 21.58
C GLY A 42 15.69 6.62 20.20
N SER A 43 16.38 7.78 20.11
CA SER A 43 17.04 8.20 18.87
C SER A 43 18.24 7.30 18.55
N LYS A 44 18.45 7.00 17.27
CA LYS A 44 19.60 6.22 16.77
C LYS A 44 20.60 7.14 16.08
N GLU A 45 21.84 6.78 16.11
CA GLU A 45 22.88 7.52 15.41
C GLU A 45 22.66 7.45 13.90
N ALA A 46 22.84 8.59 13.24
CA ALA A 46 22.74 8.69 11.79
C ALA A 46 23.88 7.92 11.11
N GLY A 47 23.55 7.03 10.18
CA GLY A 47 24.50 6.13 9.53
C GLY A 47 24.71 4.80 10.23
N SER A 48 24.06 4.55 11.38
CA SER A 48 24.13 3.26 12.09
C SER A 48 23.51 2.13 11.27
N ASP A 49 23.90 0.88 11.57
CA ASP A 49 23.33 -0.29 10.88
C ASP A 49 21.83 -0.47 11.13
N VAL A 50 21.34 0.00 12.28
CA VAL A 50 19.90 0.06 12.59
C VAL A 50 19.17 0.97 11.59
N GLU A 51 19.75 2.13 11.27
CA GLU A 51 19.19 3.04 10.26
C GLU A 51 19.25 2.42 8.86
N LYS A 52 20.37 1.84 8.47
CA LYS A 52 20.51 1.19 7.15
C LYS A 52 19.47 0.07 6.96
N GLY A 53 19.26 -0.77 7.97
CA GLY A 53 18.21 -1.79 7.95
C GLY A 53 16.80 -1.21 7.92
N PHE A 54 16.59 -0.05 8.55
CA PHE A 54 15.30 0.65 8.53
C PHE A 54 14.99 1.25 7.15
N LEU A 55 15.98 1.79 6.45
CA LEU A 55 15.87 2.51 5.17
C LEU A 55 15.88 1.60 3.93
N ALA A 56 15.54 0.32 4.08
CA ALA A 56 15.43 -0.59 2.94
C ALA A 56 14.34 -0.15 1.95
N ALA A 57 14.68 -0.13 0.66
CA ALA A 57 13.73 0.22 -0.39
C ALA A 57 12.59 -0.80 -0.50
N ARG A 58 11.36 -0.32 -0.70
CA ARG A 58 10.19 -1.16 -0.97
C ARG A 58 9.99 -1.39 -2.46
N ASP A 59 9.46 -2.54 -2.81
CA ASP A 59 9.09 -2.84 -4.19
C ASP A 59 7.87 -2.01 -4.66
N THR A 60 7.72 -1.90 -5.98
CA THR A 60 6.63 -1.14 -6.59
C THR A 60 5.24 -1.69 -6.21
N LYS A 61 5.12 -3.01 -6.02
CA LYS A 61 3.86 -3.65 -5.64
C LYS A 61 3.43 -3.23 -4.24
N THR A 62 4.37 -3.22 -3.29
CA THR A 62 4.13 -2.74 -1.91
C THR A 62 3.75 -1.27 -1.90
N ARG A 63 4.45 -0.39 -2.64
CA ARG A 63 4.09 1.04 -2.74
C ARG A 63 2.68 1.26 -3.29
N LYS A 64 2.29 0.53 -4.35
CA LYS A 64 0.92 0.58 -4.88
C LYS A 64 -0.11 0.07 -3.86
N GLY A 65 0.23 -0.96 -3.08
CA GLY A 65 -0.57 -1.45 -1.96
C GLY A 65 -0.78 -0.38 -0.88
N CYS A 66 0.29 0.28 -0.48
CA CYS A 66 0.25 1.38 0.49
C CYS A 66 -0.63 2.55 0.02
N TRP A 67 -0.53 2.92 -1.27
CA TRP A 67 -1.37 3.96 -1.85
C TRP A 67 -2.86 3.59 -1.84
N ARG A 68 -3.20 2.36 -2.18
CA ARG A 68 -4.59 1.86 -2.10
C ARG A 68 -5.10 1.83 -0.67
N ALA A 69 -4.25 1.41 0.27
CA ALA A 69 -4.60 1.29 1.68
C ALA A 69 -4.97 2.63 2.32
N ILE A 70 -4.21 3.72 2.05
CA ILE A 70 -4.54 5.03 2.60
C ILE A 70 -5.83 5.59 2.02
N ASN A 71 -6.09 5.41 0.72
CA ASN A 71 -7.34 5.86 0.12
C ASN A 71 -8.53 5.09 0.70
N LEU A 72 -8.40 3.77 0.90
CA LEU A 72 -9.43 2.97 1.54
C LEU A 72 -9.71 3.40 2.98
N ALA A 73 -8.65 3.68 3.76
CA ALA A 73 -8.78 4.18 5.12
C ALA A 73 -9.45 5.56 5.17
N PHE A 74 -9.14 6.43 4.21
CA PHE A 74 -9.80 7.74 4.08
C PHE A 74 -11.28 7.63 3.70
N GLU A 75 -11.62 6.80 2.72
CA GLU A 75 -13.03 6.55 2.34
C GLU A 75 -13.82 5.98 3.51
N LYS A 76 -13.25 4.99 4.23
CA LYS A 76 -13.86 4.44 5.44
C LYS A 76 -14.07 5.53 6.51
N GLY A 77 -13.06 6.37 6.73
CA GLY A 77 -13.16 7.48 7.69
C GLY A 77 -14.22 8.52 7.31
N ARG A 78 -14.42 8.77 6.00
CA ARG A 78 -15.52 9.63 5.52
C ARG A 78 -16.90 9.01 5.75
N ALA A 79 -17.05 7.73 5.41
CA ALA A 79 -18.30 7.00 5.61
C ALA A 79 -18.69 6.97 7.10
N LEU A 80 -17.73 6.67 7.98
CA LEU A 80 -17.93 6.66 9.42
C LEU A 80 -18.36 8.02 9.98
N ARG A 81 -17.80 9.13 9.51
CA ARG A 81 -18.23 10.47 9.96
C ARG A 81 -19.69 10.76 9.57
N ALA A 82 -20.09 10.32 8.36
CA ALA A 82 -21.47 10.48 7.91
C ALA A 82 -22.46 9.57 8.69
N GLU A 83 -22.03 8.34 9.00
CA GLU A 83 -22.79 7.38 9.81
C GLU A 83 -23.00 7.91 11.23
N LEU A 84 -21.92 8.30 11.92
CA LEU A 84 -21.95 8.82 13.29
C LEU A 84 -22.73 10.13 13.43
N GLY A 85 -22.82 10.91 12.34
CA GLY A 85 -23.68 12.09 12.30
C GLY A 85 -25.18 11.77 12.26
N ARG A 86 -25.55 10.56 11.84
CA ARG A 86 -26.94 10.07 11.82
C ARG A 86 -27.28 9.24 13.05
N GLU A 87 -26.41 8.30 13.38
CA GLU A 87 -26.56 7.37 14.50
C GLU A 87 -25.27 7.35 15.33
N PRO A 88 -25.24 8.05 16.47
CA PRO A 88 -24.09 8.01 17.38
C PRO A 88 -23.88 6.61 17.94
N ARG A 89 -22.70 6.04 17.80
CA ARG A 89 -22.29 4.75 18.38
C ARG A 89 -20.86 4.80 18.87
N GLU A 90 -20.48 3.84 19.68
CA GLU A 90 -19.09 3.65 20.03
C GLU A 90 -18.26 3.26 18.81
N ILE A 91 -17.07 3.82 18.70
CA ILE A 91 -16.14 3.60 17.60
C ILE A 91 -14.94 2.81 18.09
N THR A 92 -14.46 1.90 17.25
CA THR A 92 -13.22 1.17 17.52
C THR A 92 -12.00 2.09 17.34
N GLN A 93 -10.88 1.73 17.97
CA GLN A 93 -9.64 2.48 17.83
C GLN A 93 -9.20 2.59 16.35
N PHE A 94 -9.39 1.55 15.59
CA PHE A 94 -9.08 1.55 14.15
C PHE A 94 -9.96 2.53 13.36
N GLU A 95 -11.25 2.59 13.66
CA GLU A 95 -12.19 3.56 13.06
C GLU A 95 -11.80 4.99 13.41
N HIS A 96 -11.40 5.24 14.66
CA HIS A 96 -10.88 6.53 15.07
C HIS A 96 -9.63 6.93 14.25
N TYR A 97 -8.70 6.00 14.01
CA TYR A 97 -7.55 6.28 13.16
C TYR A 97 -7.94 6.55 11.70
N CYS A 98 -8.88 5.82 11.13
CA CYS A 98 -9.41 6.10 9.79
C CYS A 98 -10.02 7.51 9.71
N MET A 99 -10.77 7.91 10.74
CA MET A 99 -11.37 9.25 10.82
C MET A 99 -10.32 10.37 10.95
N SER A 100 -9.14 10.10 11.49
CA SER A 100 -8.06 11.08 11.61
C SER A 100 -7.39 11.40 10.26
N ILE A 101 -7.60 10.58 9.23
CA ILE A 101 -7.03 10.79 7.90
C ILE A 101 -7.81 11.88 7.17
N THR A 102 -7.08 12.89 6.70
CA THR A 102 -7.59 14.03 5.94
C THR A 102 -6.99 14.06 4.53
N ASN A 103 -7.52 14.88 3.64
CA ASN A 103 -6.93 15.14 2.33
C ASN A 103 -5.46 15.60 2.44
N SER A 104 -5.14 16.43 3.44
CA SER A 104 -3.77 16.87 3.70
C SER A 104 -2.87 15.69 4.12
N THR A 105 -3.40 14.73 4.87
CA THR A 105 -2.69 13.49 5.25
C THR A 105 -2.36 12.66 4.01
N ILE A 106 -3.29 12.53 3.07
CA ILE A 106 -3.08 11.83 1.79
C ILE A 106 -1.98 12.52 0.98
N ARG A 107 -1.99 13.86 0.88
CA ARG A 107 -0.95 14.63 0.19
C ARG A 107 0.44 14.41 0.79
N VAL A 108 0.55 14.45 2.11
CA VAL A 108 1.81 14.17 2.83
C VAL A 108 2.28 12.74 2.57
N TYR A 109 1.39 11.76 2.61
CA TYR A 109 1.74 10.37 2.33
C TYR A 109 2.18 10.16 0.89
N GLN A 110 1.51 10.79 -0.05
CA GLN A 110 1.90 10.78 -1.47
C GLN A 110 3.29 11.37 -1.69
N ALA A 111 3.61 12.47 -1.00
CA ALA A 111 4.94 13.07 -1.04
C ALA A 111 6.01 12.08 -0.52
N LEU A 112 5.74 11.38 0.60
CA LEU A 112 6.65 10.37 1.15
C LEU A 112 6.84 9.18 0.21
N LEU A 113 5.78 8.68 -0.44
CA LEU A 113 5.88 7.61 -1.44
C LEU A 113 6.73 8.02 -2.66
N ARG A 114 6.56 9.26 -3.13
CA ARG A 114 7.40 9.81 -4.21
C ARG A 114 8.87 9.96 -3.79
N MET A 115 9.11 10.37 -2.54
CA MET A 115 10.47 10.47 -1.98
C MET A 115 11.09 9.08 -1.87
N GLU A 116 10.34 8.07 -1.42
CA GLU A 116 10.81 6.68 -1.34
C GLU A 116 11.25 6.15 -2.71
N GLU A 117 10.46 6.43 -3.74
CA GLU A 117 10.81 6.06 -5.11
C GLU A 117 12.06 6.79 -5.59
N ARG A 118 12.10 8.12 -5.44
CA ARG A 118 13.20 8.98 -5.90
C ARG A 118 14.51 8.68 -5.20
N PHE A 119 14.47 8.46 -3.89
CA PHE A 119 15.66 8.23 -3.05
C PHE A 119 15.92 6.74 -2.77
N ARG A 120 15.27 5.83 -3.50
CA ARG A 120 15.46 4.38 -3.39
C ARG A 120 15.36 3.87 -1.94
N GLY A 121 14.35 4.36 -1.21
CA GLY A 121 14.09 3.99 0.18
C GLY A 121 14.82 4.82 1.22
N ASN A 122 15.79 5.67 0.85
CA ASN A 122 16.50 6.54 1.77
C ASN A 122 15.69 7.82 2.06
N VAL A 123 14.61 7.69 2.83
CA VAL A 123 13.64 8.76 3.10
C VAL A 123 13.96 9.45 4.43
N VAL A 124 14.74 10.51 4.36
CA VAL A 124 15.19 11.29 5.53
C VAL A 124 14.89 12.80 5.34
N PRO A 125 13.66 13.19 5.00
CA PRO A 125 13.33 14.58 4.77
C PRO A 125 13.17 15.38 6.06
N SER A 126 13.42 16.69 5.97
CA SER A 126 12.97 17.64 6.98
C SER A 126 11.45 17.86 6.86
N TYR A 127 10.83 18.41 7.91
CA TYR A 127 9.40 18.77 7.84
C TYR A 127 9.12 19.83 6.78
N GLU A 128 10.06 20.73 6.56
CA GLU A 128 9.99 21.75 5.52
C GLU A 128 9.98 21.13 4.12
N MET A 129 10.85 20.15 3.87
CA MET A 129 10.88 19.42 2.60
C MET A 129 9.57 18.67 2.35
N ILE A 130 9.03 18.00 3.37
CA ILE A 130 7.72 17.33 3.24
C ILE A 130 6.62 18.35 2.96
N ALA A 131 6.63 19.49 3.66
CA ALA A 131 5.65 20.55 3.50
C ALA A 131 5.65 21.12 2.07
N GLU A 132 6.84 21.35 1.52
CA GLU A 132 7.05 21.80 0.14
C GLU A 132 6.51 20.79 -0.88
N TRP A 133 6.89 19.51 -0.75
CA TRP A 133 6.45 18.46 -1.67
C TRP A 133 4.95 18.14 -1.59
N ALA A 134 4.35 18.28 -0.42
CA ALA A 134 2.93 18.06 -0.20
C ALA A 134 2.09 19.33 -0.41
N THR A 135 2.72 20.49 -0.55
CA THR A 135 2.07 21.81 -0.64
C THR A 135 1.13 22.05 0.56
N VAL A 136 1.66 21.84 1.77
CA VAL A 136 0.95 22.05 3.04
C VAL A 136 1.84 22.74 4.07
N SER A 137 1.26 23.28 5.16
CA SER A 137 2.04 23.87 6.23
C SER A 137 2.82 22.84 7.05
N ARG A 138 3.93 23.25 7.67
CA ARG A 138 4.73 22.41 8.58
C ARG A 138 3.90 21.82 9.73
N ALA A 139 2.95 22.60 10.28
CA ALA A 139 2.04 22.11 11.32
C ALA A 139 1.11 21.01 10.82
N THR A 140 0.65 21.12 9.57
CA THR A 140 -0.15 20.09 8.91
C THR A 140 0.67 18.81 8.67
N VAL A 141 1.95 18.93 8.27
CA VAL A 141 2.87 17.80 8.16
C VAL A 141 2.98 17.06 9.50
N ALA A 142 3.19 17.76 10.61
CA ALA A 142 3.31 17.14 11.93
C ALA A 142 2.06 16.34 12.31
N ARG A 143 0.86 16.90 12.09
CA ARG A 143 -0.42 16.21 12.33
C ARG A 143 -0.60 14.99 11.42
N ALA A 144 -0.29 15.15 10.14
CA ALA A 144 -0.37 14.07 9.16
C ALA A 144 0.57 12.90 9.49
N LEU A 145 1.82 13.17 9.84
CA LEU A 145 2.78 12.16 10.23
C LEU A 145 2.33 11.39 11.49
N ASN A 146 1.72 12.07 12.46
CA ASN A 146 1.17 11.41 13.64
C ASN A 146 -0.01 10.50 13.26
N ALA A 147 -0.97 10.97 12.46
CA ALA A 147 -2.09 10.17 11.99
C ALA A 147 -1.63 8.93 11.21
N LEU A 148 -0.65 9.08 10.30
CA LEU A 148 -0.06 7.97 9.54
C LEU A 148 0.65 6.95 10.42
N THR A 149 1.36 7.41 11.46
CA THR A 149 2.04 6.55 12.42
C THR A 149 1.02 5.80 13.28
N SER A 150 -0.05 6.46 13.73
CA SER A 150 -1.11 5.85 14.55
C SER A 150 -1.85 4.73 13.83
N ILE A 151 -2.13 4.87 12.55
CA ILE A 151 -2.77 3.82 11.74
C ILE A 151 -1.78 2.73 11.28
N GLY A 152 -0.48 2.94 11.47
CA GLY A 152 0.57 1.99 11.09
C GLY A 152 1.00 2.06 9.62
N LEU A 153 0.59 3.09 8.86
CA LEU A 153 1.02 3.30 7.47
C LEU A 153 2.44 3.88 7.36
N LEU A 154 3.00 4.36 8.48
CA LEU A 154 4.30 4.99 8.53
C LEU A 154 5.05 4.59 9.79
N ALA A 155 6.25 4.03 9.62
CA ALA A 155 7.22 3.91 10.69
C ALA A 155 8.16 5.11 10.68
N ARG A 156 8.57 5.57 11.87
CA ARG A 156 9.45 6.72 12.07
C ARG A 156 10.60 6.34 12.98
N LEU A 157 11.83 6.56 12.51
CA LEU A 157 13.03 6.42 13.29
C LEU A 157 13.61 7.80 13.61
N ARG A 158 13.76 8.12 14.91
CA ARG A 158 14.43 9.34 15.35
C ARG A 158 15.93 9.18 15.20
N ARG A 159 16.62 10.24 14.76
CA ARG A 159 18.04 10.22 14.45
C ARG A 159 18.76 11.38 15.13
N TYR A 160 20.01 11.15 15.49
CA TYR A 160 20.90 12.18 16.00
C TYR A 160 22.26 12.11 15.27
N VAL A 161 22.99 13.18 15.32
CA VAL A 161 24.37 13.29 14.82
C VAL A 161 25.27 13.82 15.90
N HIS A 162 26.53 13.42 15.88
CA HIS A 162 27.56 14.06 16.69
C HIS A 162 28.08 15.26 15.91
N THR A 163 28.11 16.42 16.58
CA THR A 163 28.67 17.67 16.10
C THR A 163 29.77 18.10 17.05
N VAL A 164 30.90 18.52 16.49
CA VAL A 164 31.99 19.13 17.27
C VAL A 164 31.83 20.64 17.12
N THR A 165 31.61 21.30 18.24
CA THR A 165 31.52 22.76 18.34
C THR A 165 32.71 23.27 19.13
N GLU A 166 32.96 24.59 19.16
CA GLU A 166 34.02 25.22 19.94
C GLU A 166 33.92 24.86 21.43
N ASP A 167 32.70 24.62 21.92
CA ASP A 167 32.41 24.20 23.31
C ASP A 167 32.59 22.69 23.57
N GLY A 168 33.02 21.91 22.55
CA GLY A 168 33.22 20.46 22.65
C GLY A 168 32.27 19.61 21.81
N ALA A 169 32.33 18.31 21.96
CA ALA A 169 31.49 17.37 21.22
C ALA A 169 30.07 17.35 21.79
N ARG A 170 29.06 17.55 20.94
CA ARG A 170 27.63 17.50 21.29
C ARG A 170 26.89 16.55 20.37
N SER A 171 25.84 15.94 20.92
CA SER A 171 24.89 15.16 20.11
C SER A 171 23.64 15.98 19.85
N GLU A 172 23.26 16.14 18.59
CA GLU A 172 22.14 16.96 18.18
C GLU A 172 21.12 16.17 17.35
N GLN A 173 19.84 16.46 17.57
CA GLN A 173 18.76 15.83 16.82
C GLN A 173 18.81 16.26 15.35
N THR A 174 18.68 15.28 14.44
CA THR A 174 18.59 15.53 13.00
C THR A 174 17.21 15.10 12.46
N SER A 175 17.01 15.23 11.15
CA SER A 175 15.77 14.78 10.50
C SER A 175 15.51 13.30 10.76
N ASN A 176 14.26 12.96 11.01
CA ASN A 176 13.86 11.56 11.18
C ASN A 176 13.95 10.79 9.86
N ALA A 177 14.19 9.48 9.97
CA ALA A 177 14.00 8.56 8.87
C ALA A 177 12.55 8.06 8.85
N TYR A 178 12.01 7.85 7.67
CA TYR A 178 10.64 7.40 7.44
C TYR A 178 10.63 6.17 6.56
N ARG A 179 9.75 5.23 6.89
CA ARG A 179 9.50 4.02 6.11
C ARG A 179 8.00 3.82 5.99
N VAL A 180 7.51 3.68 4.75
CA VAL A 180 6.11 3.35 4.52
C VAL A 180 5.87 1.88 4.85
N GLU A 181 4.73 1.60 5.48
CA GLU A 181 4.34 0.25 5.88
C GLU A 181 2.91 -0.02 5.46
N LEU A 182 2.58 -1.29 5.33
CA LEU A 182 1.24 -1.74 5.01
C LEU A 182 0.73 -2.60 6.17
N PRO A 183 -0.03 -2.02 7.11
CA PRO A 183 -0.50 -2.72 8.29
C PRO A 183 -1.49 -3.82 7.92
N ARG A 184 -1.43 -4.93 8.66
CA ARG A 184 -2.24 -6.13 8.42
C ARG A 184 -3.74 -5.84 8.36
N MET A 185 -4.24 -4.97 9.21
CA MET A 185 -5.66 -4.58 9.23
C MET A 185 -6.12 -3.95 7.91
N LEU A 186 -5.26 -3.14 7.27
CA LEU A 186 -5.57 -2.56 5.97
C LEU A 186 -5.38 -3.57 4.82
N LEU A 187 -4.47 -4.53 4.95
CA LEU A 187 -4.37 -5.66 4.01
C LEU A 187 -5.67 -6.47 3.99
N GLU A 188 -6.20 -6.83 5.14
CA GLU A 188 -7.45 -7.57 5.26
C GLU A 188 -8.65 -6.82 4.61
N LEU A 189 -8.70 -5.50 4.76
CA LEU A 189 -9.70 -4.67 4.09
C LEU A 189 -9.53 -4.64 2.57
N LEU A 190 -8.29 -4.58 2.08
CA LEU A 190 -7.99 -4.64 0.65
C LEU A 190 -8.35 -6.00 0.06
N ASP A 191 -8.13 -7.09 0.78
CA ASP A 191 -8.45 -8.43 0.33
C ASP A 191 -9.95 -8.70 0.34
N ARG A 192 -10.70 -8.15 1.30
CA ARG A 192 -12.18 -8.20 1.29
C ARG A 192 -12.79 -7.58 0.04
N ARG A 193 -12.22 -6.48 -0.46
CA ARG A 193 -12.68 -5.84 -1.72
C ARG A 193 -12.39 -6.67 -2.97
N LYS A 194 -11.46 -7.62 -2.90
CA LYS A 194 -11.13 -8.51 -4.02
C LYS A 194 -11.99 -9.78 -4.04
N ARG A 195 -12.71 -10.07 -2.97
CA ARG A 195 -13.60 -11.24 -2.94
C ARG A 195 -14.74 -11.00 -3.94
N PRO A 196 -15.02 -11.98 -4.83
CA PRO A 196 -16.21 -11.90 -5.66
C PRO A 196 -17.44 -11.76 -4.76
N ALA A 197 -18.43 -11.03 -5.25
CA ALA A 197 -19.72 -10.97 -4.56
C ALA A 197 -20.25 -12.39 -4.33
N PRO A 198 -20.90 -12.67 -3.20
CA PRO A 198 -21.57 -13.96 -3.03
C PRO A 198 -22.55 -14.15 -4.20
N VAL A 199 -22.60 -15.37 -4.72
CA VAL A 199 -23.54 -15.72 -5.79
C VAL A 199 -24.94 -15.50 -5.23
N PRO A 200 -25.83 -14.76 -5.95
CA PRO A 200 -27.22 -14.61 -5.53
C PRO A 200 -27.89 -15.97 -5.31
N ASP A 201 -28.78 -16.04 -4.34
CA ASP A 201 -29.45 -17.30 -3.98
C ASP A 201 -30.15 -17.95 -5.16
N ASP A 202 -30.79 -17.14 -6.02
CA ASP A 202 -31.45 -17.60 -7.25
C ASP A 202 -30.49 -18.21 -8.28
N GLU A 203 -29.26 -17.72 -8.39
CA GLU A 203 -28.22 -18.36 -9.24
C GLU A 203 -27.68 -19.64 -8.63
N ALA A 204 -27.52 -19.68 -7.32
CA ALA A 204 -27.15 -20.90 -6.61
C ALA A 204 -28.23 -21.98 -6.80
N GLN A 205 -29.51 -21.61 -6.65
CA GLN A 205 -30.65 -22.51 -6.87
C GLN A 205 -30.70 -23.02 -8.31
N ARG A 206 -30.58 -22.14 -9.30
CA ARG A 206 -30.54 -22.53 -10.72
C ARG A 206 -29.38 -23.43 -11.10
N LEU A 207 -28.23 -23.27 -10.43
CA LEU A 207 -27.10 -24.19 -10.61
C LEU A 207 -27.39 -25.56 -10.02
N GLN A 208 -28.00 -25.60 -8.84
CA GLN A 208 -28.40 -26.82 -8.19
C GLN A 208 -29.46 -27.57 -8.99
N ASP A 209 -30.51 -26.88 -9.44
CA ASP A 209 -31.57 -27.42 -10.28
C ASP A 209 -30.98 -28.05 -11.57
N ARG A 210 -30.04 -27.37 -12.22
CA ARG A 210 -29.36 -27.91 -13.42
C ARG A 210 -28.55 -29.17 -13.12
N LEU A 211 -27.83 -29.20 -11.99
CA LEU A 211 -27.06 -30.38 -11.61
C LEU A 211 -27.98 -31.57 -11.26
N GLU A 212 -29.12 -31.30 -10.65
CA GLU A 212 -30.13 -32.33 -10.33
C GLU A 212 -30.80 -32.88 -11.62
N ASP A 213 -31.14 -31.98 -12.57
CA ASP A 213 -31.68 -32.35 -13.87
C ASP A 213 -30.68 -33.18 -14.69
N GLU A 214 -29.40 -32.78 -14.70
CA GLU A 214 -28.31 -33.51 -15.36
C GLU A 214 -28.10 -34.89 -14.73
N ALA A 215 -28.05 -34.97 -13.41
CA ALA A 215 -27.91 -36.22 -12.68
C ALA A 215 -29.10 -37.15 -12.94
N TRP A 216 -30.33 -36.60 -12.97
CA TRP A 216 -31.54 -37.35 -13.28
C TRP A 216 -31.54 -37.89 -14.71
N MET A 217 -31.15 -37.05 -15.69
CA MET A 217 -31.00 -37.45 -17.09
C MET A 217 -29.95 -38.58 -17.22
N LEU A 218 -28.78 -38.41 -16.64
CA LEU A 218 -27.71 -39.41 -16.67
C LEU A 218 -28.12 -40.76 -16.02
N SER A 219 -28.94 -40.72 -14.97
CA SER A 219 -29.42 -41.92 -14.27
C SER A 219 -30.35 -42.79 -15.11
N ARG A 220 -30.98 -42.19 -16.13
CA ARG A 220 -31.90 -42.91 -17.06
C ARG A 220 -31.23 -43.45 -18.32
N LEU A 221 -30.00 -43.10 -18.57
CA LEU A 221 -29.26 -43.58 -19.73
C LEU A 221 -28.85 -45.05 -19.55
N SER A 222 -28.80 -45.75 -20.68
CA SER A 222 -28.13 -47.05 -20.68
C SER A 222 -26.64 -46.88 -20.30
N LYS A 223 -26.01 -47.94 -19.79
CA LYS A 223 -24.59 -47.85 -19.38
C LYS A 223 -23.69 -47.44 -20.55
N ALA A 224 -24.01 -47.88 -21.77
CA ALA A 224 -23.27 -47.49 -22.97
C ALA A 224 -23.45 -46.00 -23.29
N ASP A 225 -24.67 -45.47 -23.21
CA ASP A 225 -24.96 -44.08 -23.46
C ASP A 225 -24.39 -43.17 -22.35
N TYR A 226 -24.46 -43.60 -21.09
CA TYR A 226 -23.81 -42.93 -19.96
C TYR A 226 -22.29 -42.77 -20.19
N ILE A 227 -21.62 -43.84 -20.65
CA ILE A 227 -20.18 -43.80 -20.94
C ILE A 227 -19.90 -42.85 -22.11
N ARG A 228 -20.74 -42.82 -23.16
CA ARG A 228 -20.57 -41.88 -24.28
C ARG A 228 -20.71 -40.45 -23.86
N GLU A 229 -21.69 -40.13 -23.03
CA GLU A 229 -22.00 -38.75 -22.59
C GLU A 229 -20.98 -38.22 -21.60
N THR A 230 -20.50 -39.08 -20.68
CA THR A 230 -19.54 -38.66 -19.64
C THR A 230 -18.07 -38.69 -20.07
N THR A 231 -17.75 -39.30 -21.22
CA THR A 231 -16.36 -39.45 -21.68
C THR A 231 -16.05 -38.48 -22.81
N THR A 232 -15.09 -37.59 -22.58
CA THR A 232 -14.69 -36.52 -23.53
C THR A 232 -14.05 -37.06 -24.83
N CYS A 233 -13.40 -38.24 -24.80
CA CYS A 233 -12.72 -38.85 -25.94
C CYS A 233 -13.52 -40.04 -26.49
N LYS A 234 -13.92 -39.93 -27.74
CA LYS A 234 -14.72 -40.98 -28.44
C LYS A 234 -14.05 -42.36 -28.43
N ALA A 235 -12.74 -42.45 -28.68
CA ALA A 235 -12.00 -43.69 -28.68
C ALA A 235 -11.98 -44.36 -27.28
N THR A 236 -11.85 -43.54 -26.23
CA THR A 236 -11.90 -44.02 -24.84
C THR A 236 -13.29 -44.50 -24.47
N ALA A 237 -14.34 -43.81 -24.91
CA ALA A 237 -15.73 -44.24 -24.70
C ALA A 237 -16.02 -45.62 -25.35
N GLU A 238 -15.60 -45.81 -26.61
CA GLU A 238 -15.77 -47.07 -27.34
C GLU A 238 -15.00 -48.22 -26.65
N ALA A 239 -13.78 -47.98 -26.18
CA ALA A 239 -13.01 -48.98 -25.41
C ALA A 239 -13.69 -49.37 -24.10
N LEU A 240 -14.24 -48.39 -23.35
CA LEU A 240 -14.97 -48.64 -22.11
C LEU A 240 -16.28 -49.41 -22.36
N ILE A 241 -17.01 -49.09 -23.42
CA ILE A 241 -18.22 -49.81 -23.80
C ILE A 241 -17.89 -51.28 -24.17
N SER A 242 -16.80 -51.49 -24.92
CA SER A 242 -16.35 -52.83 -25.29
C SER A 242 -16.00 -53.66 -24.05
N LEU A 243 -15.29 -53.08 -23.11
CA LEU A 243 -14.97 -53.71 -21.81
C LEU A 243 -16.22 -54.04 -21.01
N TRP A 244 -17.17 -53.10 -20.94
CA TRP A 244 -18.45 -53.30 -20.26
C TRP A 244 -19.24 -54.47 -20.86
N ASN A 245 -19.38 -54.51 -22.18
CA ASN A 245 -20.06 -55.61 -22.89
C ASN A 245 -19.35 -56.95 -22.65
N GLY A 246 -18.02 -56.97 -22.57
CA GLY A 246 -17.27 -58.18 -22.24
C GLY A 246 -17.51 -58.69 -20.81
N ILE A 247 -17.67 -57.75 -19.86
CA ILE A 247 -18.03 -58.10 -18.47
C ILE A 247 -19.45 -58.65 -18.40
N CYS A 248 -20.41 -57.97 -19.04
CA CYS A 248 -21.81 -58.46 -19.07
C CYS A 248 -21.94 -59.84 -19.71
N ALA A 249 -21.22 -60.10 -20.81
CA ALA A 249 -21.20 -61.40 -21.47
C ALA A 249 -20.61 -62.51 -20.56
N ARG A 250 -19.59 -62.19 -19.77
CA ARG A 250 -18.99 -63.16 -18.84
C ARG A 250 -19.87 -63.45 -17.64
N ASP A 251 -20.54 -62.43 -17.10
CA ASP A 251 -21.28 -62.51 -15.83
C ASP A 251 -22.79 -62.78 -16.06
N GLY A 252 -23.24 -63.00 -17.34
CA GLY A 252 -24.61 -63.30 -17.71
C GLY A 252 -25.63 -62.19 -17.44
N VAL A 253 -25.14 -60.94 -17.32
CA VAL A 253 -26.00 -59.77 -17.08
C VAL A 253 -26.42 -59.20 -18.43
N VAL A 254 -27.71 -58.91 -18.60
CA VAL A 254 -28.23 -58.23 -19.81
C VAL A 254 -27.71 -56.80 -19.81
N ALA A 255 -27.04 -56.43 -20.88
CA ALA A 255 -26.41 -55.11 -21.03
C ALA A 255 -27.43 -53.98 -21.24
#